data_787cf9ffcf6c6b354c585066b4a1bbd9
#
_entry.id   787cf9ffcf6c6b354c585066b4a1bbd9
#
_cell.length_a   1.000
_cell.length_b   1.000
_cell.length_c   1.000
_cell.angle_alpha   90.00
_cell.angle_beta   90.00
_cell.angle_gamma   90.00
#
_symmetry.space_group_name_H-M   'P 1'
#
loop_
_entity.id
_entity.type
_entity.pdbx_description
1 polymer ?
#
loop_
_entity_poly.entity_id
_entity_poly.type
_entity_poly.pdbx_seq_one_letter_code
_entity_poly.pdbx_strand_id
1 'polypeptide(L)'
;MVIACEDIGLAYPQAIPIVKACIDAAVQLGLPEGRIPLGDAVVLLATAPKSNSAHIALDRAIADVQAGKAGPIPRCLQNKHYDGDDVKVKGQFYKYPHDYPDHYVRQQYLPDNLVGTVYYEFGDNKNEQAAKAYRARLLQNLAEREKK
;
A
#
# COMPACT_ATOMS: atom_id res chain seq x y z
N MET A 1 4.53 -12.72 13.44
CA MET A 1 4.44 -12.01 12.13
C MET A 1 3.09 -11.32 11.93
N VAL A 2 1.96 -12.01 12.09
CA VAL A 2 0.62 -11.41 11.87
C VAL A 2 0.48 -10.10 12.64
N ILE A 3 0.71 -10.08 13.96
CA ILE A 3 0.65 -8.87 14.80
C ILE A 3 1.51 -7.72 14.23
N ALA A 4 2.73 -8.02 13.75
CA ALA A 4 3.60 -6.99 13.18
C ALA A 4 3.02 -6.36 11.91
N CYS A 5 2.31 -7.14 11.08
CA CYS A 5 1.72 -6.68 9.82
C CYS A 5 0.33 -6.06 10.03
N GLU A 6 -0.49 -6.66 10.89
CA GLU A 6 -1.90 -6.30 11.10
C GLU A 6 -2.07 -5.16 12.08
N ASP A 7 -1.43 -5.26 13.27
CA ASP A 7 -1.65 -4.32 14.38
C ASP A 7 -0.63 -3.19 14.42
N ILE A 8 0.65 -3.47 14.10
CA ILE A 8 1.70 -2.45 14.03
C ILE A 8 1.67 -1.75 12.67
N GLY A 9 1.69 -2.54 11.59
CA GLY A 9 1.55 -2.07 10.22
C GLY A 9 2.46 -0.88 9.88
N LEU A 10 1.88 0.13 9.26
CA LEU A 10 2.61 1.31 8.81
C LEU A 10 2.90 2.33 9.91
N ALA A 11 2.40 2.13 11.13
CA ALA A 11 2.79 2.97 12.27
C ALA A 11 4.28 2.80 12.62
N TYR A 12 4.82 1.57 12.47
CA TYR A 12 6.24 1.27 12.60
C TYR A 12 6.64 0.12 11.66
N PRO A 13 6.86 0.39 10.36
CA PRO A 13 7.10 -0.65 9.34
C PRO A 13 8.32 -1.53 9.63
N GLN A 14 9.30 -1.00 10.35
CA GLN A 14 10.50 -1.74 10.74
C GLN A 14 10.21 -2.93 11.67
N ALA A 15 9.05 -2.94 12.33
CA ALA A 15 8.64 -4.09 13.15
C ALA A 15 8.61 -5.40 12.35
N ILE A 16 8.22 -5.34 11.07
CA ILE A 16 8.09 -6.51 10.20
C ILE A 16 9.43 -7.24 10.02
N PRO A 17 10.49 -6.60 9.48
CA PRO A 17 11.79 -7.27 9.34
C PRO A 17 12.45 -7.60 10.67
N ILE A 18 12.27 -6.78 11.72
CA ILE A 18 12.84 -7.08 13.04
C ILE A 18 12.21 -8.34 13.63
N VAL A 19 10.88 -8.44 13.64
CA VAL A 19 10.18 -9.63 14.15
C VAL A 19 10.52 -10.88 13.33
N LYS A 20 10.68 -10.73 12.00
CA LYS A 20 11.13 -11.83 11.14
C LYS A 20 12.52 -12.30 11.54
N ALA A 21 13.48 -11.39 11.78
CA ALA A 21 14.82 -11.71 12.22
C ALA A 21 14.82 -12.40 13.59
N CYS A 22 13.98 -11.93 14.53
CA CYS A 22 13.83 -12.58 15.85
C CYS A 22 13.31 -14.02 15.74
N ILE A 23 12.34 -14.26 14.86
CA ILE A 23 11.81 -15.60 14.61
C ILE A 23 12.89 -16.51 14.02
N ASP A 24 13.63 -16.03 13.02
CA ASP A 24 14.70 -16.80 12.39
C ASP A 24 15.82 -17.15 13.38
N ALA A 25 16.22 -16.17 14.20
CA ALA A 25 17.21 -16.38 15.24
C ALA A 25 16.73 -17.43 16.28
N ALA A 26 15.46 -17.35 16.70
CA ALA A 26 14.89 -18.34 17.64
C ALA A 26 14.89 -19.76 17.07
N VAL A 27 14.58 -19.90 15.78
CA VAL A 27 14.60 -21.20 15.09
C VAL A 27 16.02 -21.75 14.96
N GLN A 28 17.00 -20.88 14.66
CA GLN A 28 18.41 -21.29 14.50
C GLN A 28 19.06 -21.67 15.84
N LEU A 29 18.78 -20.91 16.91
CA LEU A 29 19.38 -21.14 18.23
C LEU A 29 18.76 -22.34 18.95
N GLY A 30 17.47 -22.56 18.76
CA GLY A 30 16.73 -23.52 19.55
C GLY A 30 16.54 -23.04 21.01
N LEU A 31 15.90 -23.88 21.84
CA LEU A 31 15.72 -23.60 23.26
C LEU A 31 16.91 -24.18 24.07
N PRO A 32 17.34 -23.49 25.15
CA PRO A 32 16.65 -22.34 25.78
C PRO A 32 17.01 -20.95 25.21
N GLU A 33 18.03 -20.80 24.38
CA GLU A 33 18.56 -19.49 23.93
C GLU A 33 17.59 -18.76 22.99
N GLY A 34 16.80 -19.48 22.20
CA GLY A 34 15.79 -18.93 21.29
C GLY A 34 14.72 -18.07 21.98
N ARG A 35 14.55 -18.22 23.32
CA ARG A 35 13.66 -17.36 24.12
C ARG A 35 14.09 -15.89 24.11
N ILE A 36 15.38 -15.60 23.94
CA ILE A 36 15.93 -14.24 23.99
C ILE A 36 15.39 -13.41 22.82
N PRO A 37 15.63 -13.76 21.56
CA PRO A 37 15.07 -13.01 20.43
C PRO A 37 13.53 -13.00 20.42
N LEU A 38 12.87 -14.03 20.93
CA LEU A 38 11.41 -14.01 21.09
C LEU A 38 10.96 -12.99 22.13
N GLY A 39 11.71 -12.82 23.23
CA GLY A 39 11.47 -11.76 24.21
C GLY A 39 11.59 -10.36 23.61
N ASP A 40 12.62 -10.13 22.81
CA ASP A 40 12.80 -8.85 22.09
C ASP A 40 11.62 -8.56 21.15
N ALA A 41 11.17 -9.56 20.39
CA ALA A 41 10.00 -9.42 19.54
C ALA A 41 8.72 -9.10 20.32
N VAL A 42 8.52 -9.72 21.50
CA VAL A 42 7.36 -9.47 22.35
C VAL A 42 7.36 -8.03 22.87
N VAL A 43 8.50 -7.54 23.38
CA VAL A 43 8.63 -6.17 23.90
C VAL A 43 8.40 -5.17 22.76
N LEU A 44 9.03 -5.39 21.60
CA LEU A 44 8.82 -4.52 20.43
C LEU A 44 7.34 -4.45 20.05
N LEU A 45 6.68 -5.57 19.91
CA LEU A 45 5.26 -5.63 19.51
C LEU A 45 4.35 -5.01 20.59
N ALA A 46 4.68 -5.13 21.86
CA ALA A 46 3.90 -4.56 22.95
C ALA A 46 4.02 -3.02 23.01
N THR A 47 5.19 -2.48 22.70
CA THR A 47 5.52 -1.05 22.90
C THR A 47 5.45 -0.21 21.63
N ALA A 48 5.48 -0.80 20.44
CA ALA A 48 5.40 -0.09 19.17
C ALA A 48 4.04 0.62 18.97
N PRO A 49 4.03 1.76 18.28
CA PRO A 49 2.76 2.39 17.86
C PRO A 49 1.96 1.44 16.98
N LYS A 50 0.64 1.60 16.97
CA LYS A 50 -0.30 0.70 16.30
C LYS A 50 -1.00 1.38 15.14
N SER A 51 -1.20 0.63 14.05
CA SER A 51 -2.11 0.99 12.96
C SER A 51 -2.54 -0.27 12.19
N ASN A 52 -3.82 -0.49 12.09
CA ASN A 52 -4.41 -1.54 11.27
C ASN A 52 -5.01 -0.99 9.95
N SER A 53 -4.70 0.26 9.59
CA SER A 53 -5.26 0.94 8.42
C SER A 53 -5.04 0.15 7.12
N ALA A 54 -3.87 -0.47 6.95
CA ALA A 54 -3.56 -1.26 5.76
C ALA A 54 -4.38 -2.56 5.71
N HIS A 55 -4.57 -3.22 6.86
CA HIS A 55 -5.43 -4.41 6.99
C HIS A 55 -6.88 -4.08 6.64
N ILE A 56 -7.44 -3.06 7.25
CA ILE A 56 -8.81 -2.60 6.96
C ILE A 56 -8.98 -2.22 5.48
N ALA A 57 -7.99 -1.57 4.87
CA ALA A 57 -8.02 -1.21 3.45
C ALA A 57 -8.09 -2.46 2.55
N LEU A 58 -7.33 -3.50 2.88
CA LEU A 58 -7.35 -4.77 2.17
C LEU A 58 -8.71 -5.46 2.31
N ASP A 59 -9.26 -5.53 3.52
CA ASP A 59 -10.57 -6.16 3.77
C ASP A 59 -11.69 -5.45 3.01
N ARG A 60 -11.70 -4.12 3.00
CA ARG A 60 -12.67 -3.32 2.22
C ARG A 60 -12.56 -3.62 0.72
N ALA A 61 -11.33 -3.73 0.19
CA ALA A 61 -11.11 -4.06 -1.21
C ALA A 61 -11.58 -5.49 -1.55
N ILE A 62 -11.29 -6.46 -0.68
CA ILE A 62 -11.76 -7.84 -0.83
C ILE A 62 -13.29 -7.91 -0.80
N ALA A 63 -13.93 -7.18 0.12
CA ALA A 63 -15.39 -7.13 0.22
C ALA A 63 -16.03 -6.59 -1.07
N ASP A 64 -15.45 -5.57 -1.69
CA ASP A 64 -15.94 -5.03 -2.97
C ASP A 64 -15.79 -6.04 -4.12
N VAL A 65 -14.69 -6.79 -4.16
CA VAL A 65 -14.48 -7.88 -5.13
C VAL A 65 -15.52 -8.99 -4.91
N GLN A 66 -15.73 -9.43 -3.67
CA GLN A 66 -16.70 -10.47 -3.32
C GLN A 66 -18.14 -10.05 -3.61
N ALA A 67 -18.44 -8.77 -3.47
CA ALA A 67 -19.75 -8.19 -3.82
C ALA A 67 -19.96 -8.01 -5.33
N GLY A 68 -18.99 -8.44 -6.18
CA GLY A 68 -19.08 -8.31 -7.63
C GLY A 68 -18.92 -6.87 -8.16
N LYS A 69 -18.41 -5.95 -7.33
CA LYS A 69 -18.21 -4.56 -7.74
C LYS A 69 -16.95 -4.36 -8.58
N ALA A 70 -16.01 -5.31 -8.56
CA ALA A 70 -14.83 -5.24 -9.40
C ALA A 70 -15.22 -5.40 -10.87
N GLY A 71 -14.89 -4.38 -11.67
CA GLY A 71 -15.06 -4.40 -13.12
C GLY A 71 -13.79 -4.85 -13.85
N PRO A 72 -13.76 -4.69 -15.18
CA PRO A 72 -12.57 -4.95 -15.98
C PRO A 72 -11.37 -4.10 -15.51
N ILE A 73 -10.18 -4.67 -15.60
CA ILE A 73 -8.94 -3.93 -15.34
C ILE A 73 -8.83 -2.77 -16.34
N PRO A 74 -8.53 -1.54 -15.91
CA PRO A 74 -8.34 -0.39 -16.80
C PRO A 74 -7.37 -0.68 -17.95
N ARG A 75 -7.69 -0.20 -19.14
CA ARG A 75 -6.94 -0.47 -20.37
C ARG A 75 -5.43 -0.20 -20.22
N CYS A 76 -5.07 0.92 -19.60
CA CYS A 76 -3.68 1.31 -19.37
C CYS A 76 -2.88 0.31 -18.51
N LEU A 77 -3.54 -0.54 -17.73
CA LEU A 77 -2.89 -1.55 -16.87
C LEU A 77 -2.82 -2.94 -17.52
N GLN A 78 -3.36 -3.13 -18.72
CA GLN A 78 -3.42 -4.44 -19.38
C GLN A 78 -2.15 -4.82 -20.14
N ASN A 79 -1.04 -4.11 -19.98
CA ASN A 79 0.24 -4.34 -20.67
C ASN A 79 0.10 -4.42 -22.20
N LYS A 80 -0.73 -3.57 -22.79
CA LYS A 80 -0.94 -3.49 -24.24
C LYS A 80 -0.25 -2.24 -24.78
N HIS A 81 0.55 -2.42 -25.82
CA HIS A 81 1.38 -1.38 -26.43
C HIS A 81 0.81 -0.83 -27.74
N TYR A 82 -0.29 -1.42 -28.23
CA TYR A 82 -0.99 -0.97 -29.45
C TYR A 82 -2.50 -1.18 -29.31
N ASP A 83 -3.26 -0.43 -30.06
CA ASP A 83 -4.71 -0.55 -30.11
C ASP A 83 -5.11 -1.40 -31.31
N GLY A 84 -5.80 -2.53 -31.06
CA GLY A 84 -6.46 -3.32 -32.08
C GLY A 84 -7.74 -2.65 -32.61
N ASP A 85 -8.35 -3.25 -33.65
CA ASP A 85 -9.58 -2.73 -34.26
C ASP A 85 -10.79 -2.81 -33.31
N ASP A 86 -10.74 -3.69 -32.32
CA ASP A 86 -11.75 -3.92 -31.30
C ASP A 86 -11.75 -2.89 -30.17
N VAL A 87 -10.74 -2.02 -30.10
CA VAL A 87 -10.59 -1.03 -29.04
C VAL A 87 -11.42 0.21 -29.33
N LYS A 88 -12.45 0.45 -28.50
CA LYS A 88 -13.39 1.58 -28.65
C LYS A 88 -12.74 2.95 -28.36
N VAL A 89 -11.84 3.03 -27.38
CA VAL A 89 -11.13 4.25 -27.02
C VAL A 89 -9.64 4.02 -27.16
N LYS A 90 -9.03 4.67 -28.14
CA LYS A 90 -7.60 4.52 -28.48
C LYS A 90 -6.72 5.42 -27.61
N GLY A 91 -5.42 5.09 -27.50
CA GLY A 91 -4.43 5.90 -26.80
C GLY A 91 -4.42 5.76 -25.28
N GLN A 92 -5.14 4.80 -24.71
CA GLN A 92 -5.15 4.54 -23.26
C GLN A 92 -3.99 3.65 -22.83
N PHE A 93 -2.75 4.14 -23.00
CA PHE A 93 -1.54 3.43 -22.59
C PHE A 93 -1.11 3.81 -21.19
N TYR A 94 -0.29 2.94 -20.56
CA TYR A 94 0.30 3.21 -19.27
C TYR A 94 1.22 4.43 -19.33
N LYS A 95 0.99 5.37 -18.42
CA LYS A 95 1.87 6.53 -18.22
C LYS A 95 2.91 6.15 -17.18
N TYR A 96 4.19 6.10 -17.59
CA TYR A 96 5.26 5.73 -16.67
C TYR A 96 5.58 6.90 -15.73
N PRO A 97 5.40 6.75 -14.41
CA PRO A 97 5.51 7.88 -13.48
C PRO A 97 6.88 8.59 -13.51
N HIS A 98 7.96 7.86 -13.79
CA HIS A 98 9.31 8.44 -13.84
C HIS A 98 9.54 9.40 -15.02
N ASP A 99 8.67 9.40 -16.03
CA ASP A 99 8.71 10.36 -17.15
C ASP A 99 8.06 11.70 -16.77
N TYR A 100 7.50 11.81 -15.56
CA TYR A 100 6.75 12.97 -15.08
C TYR A 100 7.42 13.61 -13.85
N PRO A 101 7.27 14.92 -13.65
CA PRO A 101 7.78 15.61 -12.47
C PRO A 101 7.24 14.97 -11.16
N ASP A 102 8.08 14.99 -10.12
CA ASP A 102 7.84 14.31 -8.83
C ASP A 102 7.58 12.79 -8.96
N HIS A 103 7.88 12.18 -10.11
CA HIS A 103 7.59 10.77 -10.42
C HIS A 103 6.13 10.43 -10.15
N TYR A 104 5.23 11.37 -10.45
CA TYR A 104 3.81 11.23 -10.21
C TYR A 104 2.98 11.74 -11.39
N VAL A 105 2.03 10.93 -11.83
CA VAL A 105 1.10 11.24 -12.93
C VAL A 105 -0.30 10.76 -12.58
N ARG A 106 -1.30 11.53 -12.98
CA ARG A 106 -2.70 11.12 -12.82
C ARG A 106 -3.05 10.10 -13.89
N GLN A 107 -3.38 8.89 -13.46
CA GLN A 107 -4.02 7.88 -14.30
C GLN A 107 -4.97 7.02 -13.46
N GLN A 108 -5.89 6.36 -14.11
CA GLN A 108 -6.87 5.51 -13.44
C GLN A 108 -6.26 4.14 -13.15
N TYR A 109 -6.31 3.71 -11.89
CA TYR A 109 -5.84 2.39 -11.44
C TYR A 109 -7.01 1.47 -11.07
N LEU A 110 -8.14 2.01 -10.65
CA LEU A 110 -9.32 1.24 -10.29
C LEU A 110 -10.23 1.02 -11.51
N PRO A 111 -11.00 -0.08 -11.54
CA PRO A 111 -12.09 -0.27 -12.48
C PRO A 111 -13.07 0.91 -12.47
N ASP A 112 -13.78 1.15 -13.58
CA ASP A 112 -14.65 2.31 -13.77
C ASP A 112 -15.69 2.47 -12.65
N ASN A 113 -16.27 1.36 -12.20
CA ASN A 113 -17.29 1.33 -11.15
C ASN A 113 -16.72 1.52 -9.73
N LEU A 114 -15.41 1.56 -9.57
CA LEU A 114 -14.72 1.83 -8.29
C LEU A 114 -13.93 3.15 -8.30
N VAL A 115 -14.02 3.92 -9.39
CA VAL A 115 -13.37 5.23 -9.47
C VAL A 115 -13.84 6.14 -8.33
N GLY A 116 -12.87 6.73 -7.63
CA GLY A 116 -13.14 7.59 -6.47
C GLY A 116 -13.24 6.86 -5.13
N THR A 117 -13.25 5.52 -5.13
CA THR A 117 -13.21 4.75 -3.87
C THR A 117 -11.87 4.96 -3.16
N VAL A 118 -11.93 5.22 -1.86
CA VAL A 118 -10.76 5.35 -0.99
C VAL A 118 -10.77 4.20 0.00
N TYR A 119 -9.84 3.26 -0.16
CA TYR A 119 -9.71 2.11 0.73
C TYR A 119 -8.85 2.40 1.95
N TYR A 120 -7.72 3.11 1.73
CA TYR A 120 -6.74 3.37 2.78
C TYR A 120 -6.97 4.72 3.44
N GLU A 121 -7.11 4.72 4.75
CA GLU A 121 -7.21 5.91 5.60
C GLU A 121 -5.97 5.98 6.49
N PHE A 122 -5.27 7.12 6.46
CA PHE A 122 -4.06 7.31 7.26
C PHE A 122 -4.38 7.40 8.75
N GLY A 123 -3.70 6.59 9.55
CA GLY A 123 -3.74 6.67 11.01
C GLY A 123 -3.05 7.93 11.54
N ASP A 124 -3.24 8.21 12.83
CA ASP A 124 -2.75 9.43 13.49
C ASP A 124 -1.26 9.36 13.88
N ASN A 125 -0.60 8.24 13.65
CA ASN A 125 0.81 8.09 13.99
C ASN A 125 1.74 8.90 13.06
N LYS A 126 2.94 9.18 13.53
CA LYS A 126 3.93 10.02 12.84
C LYS A 126 4.23 9.60 11.40
N ASN A 127 4.39 8.30 11.16
CA ASN A 127 4.79 7.79 9.85
C ASN A 127 3.67 7.95 8.82
N GLU A 128 2.45 7.60 9.19
CA GLU A 128 1.31 7.73 8.30
C GLU A 128 0.91 9.18 8.07
N GLN A 129 1.03 10.06 9.07
CA GLN A 129 0.82 11.50 8.90
C GLN A 129 1.88 12.12 7.97
N ALA A 130 3.15 11.68 8.05
CA ALA A 130 4.18 12.11 7.11
C ALA A 130 3.88 11.67 5.67
N ALA A 131 3.41 10.42 5.49
CA ALA A 131 2.99 9.90 4.18
C ALA A 131 1.76 10.65 3.64
N LYS A 132 0.78 10.98 4.49
CA LYS A 132 -0.39 11.79 4.14
C LYS A 132 0.01 13.19 3.65
N ALA A 133 0.92 13.84 4.37
CA ALA A 133 1.42 15.16 4.00
C ALA A 133 2.21 15.13 2.68
N TYR A 134 3.04 14.12 2.48
CA TYR A 134 3.76 13.91 1.22
C TYR A 134 2.79 13.73 0.04
N ARG A 135 1.78 12.87 0.19
CA ARG A 135 0.75 12.66 -0.84
C ARG A 135 -0.02 13.95 -1.16
N ALA A 136 -0.41 14.71 -0.13
CA ALA A 136 -1.11 15.98 -0.33
C ALA A 136 -0.29 16.98 -1.16
N ARG A 137 1.03 17.06 -0.90
CA ARG A 137 1.96 17.91 -1.68
C ARG A 137 2.05 17.46 -3.13
N LEU A 138 2.14 16.15 -3.41
CA LEU A 138 2.15 15.63 -4.78
C LEU A 138 0.89 16.04 -5.56
N LEU A 139 -0.28 15.91 -4.93
CA LEU A 139 -1.56 16.27 -5.55
C LEU A 139 -1.67 17.78 -5.79
N GLN A 140 -1.18 18.60 -4.87
CA GLN A 140 -1.12 20.05 -5.04
C GLN A 140 -0.22 20.44 -6.22
N ASN A 141 1.02 19.92 -6.27
CA ASN A 141 1.96 20.18 -7.36
C ASN A 141 1.38 19.77 -8.71
N LEU A 142 0.67 18.64 -8.77
CA LEU A 142 0.00 18.20 -9.98
C LEU A 142 -1.09 19.18 -10.41
N ALA A 143 -1.96 19.61 -9.49
CA ALA A 143 -3.04 20.53 -9.78
C ALA A 143 -2.54 21.91 -10.25
N GLU A 144 -1.40 22.38 -9.74
CA GLU A 144 -0.76 23.63 -10.19
C GLU A 144 -0.19 23.52 -11.61
N ARG A 145 0.31 22.34 -12.00
CA ARG A 145 0.81 22.10 -13.38
C ARG A 145 -0.32 21.97 -14.40
N GLU A 146 -1.44 21.36 -14.02
CA GLU A 146 -2.61 21.20 -14.91
C GLU A 146 -3.34 22.53 -15.19
N LYS A 147 -3.04 23.60 -14.43
CA LYS A 147 -3.59 24.95 -14.64
C LYS A 147 -2.74 25.82 -15.58
N LYS A 148 -1.52 25.39 -15.90
CA LYS A 148 -0.59 26.10 -16.80
C LYS A 148 -0.65 25.56 -18.22
#